data_2f7cb4b6448bb0d539d7707751c21047
#
_entry.id   2f7cb4b6448bb0d539d7707751c21047
#
_cell.length_a   1.000
_cell.length_b   1.000
_cell.length_c   1.000
_cell.angle_alpha   90.00
_cell.angle_beta   90.00
_cell.angle_gamma   90.00
#
_symmetry.space_group_name_H-M   'P 1'
#
loop_
_entity.id
_entity.type
_entity.pdbx_description
1 polymer ?
#
loop_
_entity_poly.entity_id
_entity_poly.type
_entity_poly.pdbx_seq_one_letter_code
_entity_poly.pdbx_strand_id
1 'polypeptide(L)'
;LRPRRQRQMCIRDRYRTGGEYHLNSPDMAKALHAAVKTGPGYDHFSTYKTLLENRPVTALRDLLEFKLAPTPLPLDQVESAESLCKRFCTGGMSLGALSREAHEVLAVAMNRIGGKSNSGEGGEDPARFQVLHDVDAEGRSQAFPSIGGLRNGDTACSAIKQIASGRFGVTAEYLRSGKQLEIKVAQGAKPGEGGQLPGPKVDDYIAWLRNSKPGVALISPPPHHDIYSIEDLAQLIHDLHQVHPKAPVSVKLVAEIGIGTIAAGVAKANADVIQISGHDGGTGASPLSSIKHAGSPWELGLTEVHRSLLENGLRDRVLLRADGGLKTGWDVVIAALLGAEEYGFGSVAMIAEGCIMARVCHTNNCRFYTSPSPRDSD
;
A
#
# COMPACT_ATOMS: atom_id res chain seq x y z
N LEU A 1 6.91 10.89 37.24
CA LEU A 1 7.97 10.08 36.60
C LEU A 1 7.32 9.04 35.70
N ARG A 2 7.21 9.30 34.40
CA ARG A 2 6.81 8.27 33.45
C ARG A 2 7.95 7.22 33.41
N PRO A 3 7.64 5.92 33.50
CA PRO A 3 8.64 4.88 33.52
C PRO A 3 9.60 4.99 32.33
N ARG A 4 10.88 4.72 32.53
CA ARG A 4 11.90 4.73 31.47
C ARG A 4 11.48 3.93 30.21
N ARG A 5 10.66 2.88 30.38
CA ARG A 5 10.11 2.08 29.28
C ARG A 5 9.21 2.88 28.33
N GLN A 6 8.37 3.79 28.83
CA GLN A 6 7.53 4.64 27.99
C GLN A 6 8.34 5.68 27.20
N ARG A 7 9.45 6.15 27.74
CA ARG A 7 10.40 7.01 27.02
C ARG A 7 11.13 6.26 25.90
N GLN A 8 11.51 5.01 26.13
CA GLN A 8 12.13 4.17 25.10
C GLN A 8 11.14 3.82 23.98
N MET A 9 9.84 3.63 24.29
CA MET A 9 8.80 3.38 23.29
C MET A 9 8.67 4.54 22.31
N CYS A 10 8.74 5.79 22.79
CA CYS A 10 8.67 6.97 21.91
C CYS A 10 9.95 7.22 21.10
N ILE A 11 11.07 6.62 21.48
CA ILE A 11 12.36 6.79 20.80
C ILE A 11 12.44 5.91 19.55
N ARG A 12 11.79 4.77 19.55
CA ARG A 12 11.95 3.73 18.53
C ARG A 12 10.96 3.84 17.40
N ASP A 13 9.79 4.45 17.61
CA ASP A 13 8.76 4.64 16.61
C ASP A 13 8.71 6.05 16.00
N ARG A 14 9.46 6.99 16.56
CA ARG A 14 9.60 8.37 16.09
C ARG A 14 11.06 8.73 15.92
N TYR A 15 11.38 9.36 14.78
CA TYR A 15 12.72 9.88 14.57
C TYR A 15 13.15 10.85 15.69
N ARG A 16 14.39 10.69 16.15
CA ARG A 16 15.07 11.62 17.04
C ARG A 16 16.50 11.83 16.57
N THR A 17 16.96 13.08 16.59
CA THR A 17 18.36 13.39 16.31
C THR A 17 19.26 12.65 17.30
N GLY A 18 20.24 11.89 16.80
CA GLY A 18 21.13 11.07 17.61
C GLY A 18 20.50 9.78 18.18
N GLY A 19 19.29 9.42 17.75
CA GLY A 19 18.62 8.17 18.08
C GLY A 19 18.87 7.05 17.09
N GLU A 20 18.03 6.02 17.14
CA GLU A 20 18.07 4.91 16.17
C GLU A 20 17.85 5.44 14.75
N TYR A 21 18.47 4.78 13.78
CA TYR A 21 18.22 5.04 12.38
C TYR A 21 16.85 4.52 11.95
N HIS A 22 16.13 5.30 11.16
CA HIS A 22 14.83 4.95 10.61
C HIS A 22 14.91 4.87 9.08
N LEU A 23 14.17 3.93 8.48
CA LEU A 23 14.07 3.74 7.02
C LEU A 23 13.66 5.01 6.26
N ASN A 24 12.90 5.90 6.91
CA ASN A 24 12.50 7.20 6.39
C ASN A 24 12.92 8.28 7.39
N SER A 25 13.95 9.04 7.07
CA SER A 25 14.40 10.18 7.87
C SER A 25 13.65 11.47 7.50
N PRO A 26 13.62 12.49 8.37
CA PRO A 26 13.06 13.79 8.01
C PRO A 26 13.72 14.41 6.78
N ASP A 27 15.02 14.21 6.58
CA ASP A 27 15.75 14.78 5.43
C ASP A 27 15.35 14.08 4.13
N MET A 28 15.13 12.76 4.16
CA MET A 28 14.55 12.02 3.03
C MET A 28 13.15 12.52 2.69
N ALA A 29 12.29 12.74 3.69
CA ALA A 29 10.96 13.27 3.47
C ALA A 29 11.00 14.67 2.84
N LYS A 30 11.83 15.57 3.35
CA LYS A 30 12.03 16.91 2.79
C LYS A 30 12.54 16.88 1.35
N ALA A 31 13.52 16.02 1.06
CA ALA A 31 14.06 15.88 -0.29
C ALA A 31 12.99 15.39 -1.28
N LEU A 32 12.16 14.42 -0.88
CA LEU A 32 11.07 13.94 -1.71
C LEU A 32 9.96 14.98 -1.88
N HIS A 33 9.62 15.74 -0.83
CA HIS A 33 8.69 16.87 -0.94
C HIS A 33 9.20 17.93 -1.91
N ALA A 34 10.50 18.26 -1.86
CA ALA A 34 11.11 19.20 -2.80
C ALA A 34 11.02 18.68 -4.24
N ALA A 35 11.33 17.41 -4.47
CA ALA A 35 11.24 16.78 -5.78
C ALA A 35 9.82 16.84 -6.38
N VAL A 36 8.80 16.61 -5.55
CA VAL A 36 7.38 16.66 -5.99
C VAL A 36 6.93 18.11 -6.27
N LYS A 37 7.32 19.08 -5.41
CA LYS A 37 6.92 20.49 -5.54
C LYS A 37 7.51 21.18 -6.76
N THR A 38 8.75 20.86 -7.12
CA THR A 38 9.46 21.50 -8.25
C THR A 38 9.09 20.93 -9.60
N GLY A 39 8.28 19.87 -9.64
CA GLY A 39 7.88 19.21 -10.88
C GLY A 39 8.92 18.23 -11.41
N PRO A 40 8.76 17.74 -12.64
CA PRO A 40 9.65 16.75 -13.21
C PRO A 40 11.06 17.31 -13.43
N GLY A 41 11.92 17.09 -12.46
CA GLY A 41 13.34 17.43 -12.49
C GLY A 41 14.13 16.37 -11.74
N TYR A 42 15.19 15.86 -12.37
CA TYR A 42 15.99 14.77 -11.79
C TYR A 42 16.81 15.24 -10.57
N ASP A 43 17.14 16.51 -10.46
CA ASP A 43 18.08 17.05 -9.45
C ASP A 43 17.60 16.86 -8.01
N HIS A 44 16.35 17.17 -7.72
CA HIS A 44 15.80 16.99 -6.37
C HIS A 44 15.55 15.52 -6.03
N PHE A 45 15.16 14.70 -7.02
CA PHE A 45 15.02 13.26 -6.84
C PHE A 45 16.40 12.61 -6.64
N SER A 46 17.45 13.09 -7.29
CA SER A 46 18.82 12.60 -7.08
C SER A 46 19.29 12.83 -5.65
N THR A 47 18.93 13.97 -5.03
CA THR A 47 19.20 14.22 -3.61
C THR A 47 18.54 13.16 -2.71
N TYR A 48 17.26 12.85 -2.96
CA TYR A 48 16.56 11.80 -2.23
C TYR A 48 17.24 10.42 -2.42
N LYS A 49 17.62 10.10 -3.66
CA LYS A 49 18.32 8.87 -3.99
C LYS A 49 19.67 8.77 -3.26
N THR A 50 20.46 9.84 -3.26
CA THR A 50 21.75 9.91 -2.56
C THR A 50 21.59 9.68 -1.04
N LEU A 51 20.54 10.24 -0.43
CA LEU A 51 20.24 10.01 0.98
C LEU A 51 19.88 8.54 1.26
N LEU A 52 19.18 7.88 0.33
CA LEU A 52 18.86 6.46 0.43
C LEU A 52 20.11 5.58 0.28
N GLU A 53 20.99 5.89 -0.67
CA GLU A 53 22.21 5.14 -0.95
C GLU A 53 23.23 5.24 0.19
N ASN A 54 23.30 6.40 0.84
CA ASN A 54 24.24 6.64 1.95
C ASN A 54 23.69 6.25 3.33
N ARG A 55 22.50 5.65 3.41
CA ARG A 55 21.96 5.20 4.69
C ARG A 55 22.69 3.94 5.19
N PRO A 56 22.69 3.68 6.50
CA PRO A 56 23.14 2.40 7.03
C PRO A 56 22.32 1.24 6.46
N VAL A 57 22.92 0.06 6.37
CA VAL A 57 22.24 -1.18 6.02
C VAL A 57 21.06 -1.41 6.98
N THR A 58 19.85 -1.51 6.45
CA THR A 58 18.61 -1.65 7.22
C THR A 58 17.65 -2.70 6.67
N ALA A 59 17.85 -3.15 5.43
CA ALA A 59 17.04 -4.17 4.79
C ALA A 59 17.94 -5.22 4.14
N LEU A 60 17.44 -6.44 3.93
CA LEU A 60 18.20 -7.52 3.32
C LEU A 60 18.70 -7.15 1.92
N ARG A 61 17.87 -6.43 1.14
CA ARG A 61 18.24 -5.96 -0.19
C ARG A 61 19.43 -4.99 -0.21
N ASP A 62 19.72 -4.33 0.90
CA ASP A 62 20.89 -3.44 1.01
C ASP A 62 22.22 -4.24 1.02
N LEU A 63 22.16 -5.54 1.21
CA LEU A 63 23.30 -6.47 1.17
C LEU A 63 23.48 -7.15 -0.19
N LEU A 64 22.57 -6.88 -1.14
CA LEU A 64 22.60 -7.51 -2.47
C LEU A 64 23.30 -6.60 -3.48
N GLU A 65 24.07 -7.21 -4.36
CA GLU A 65 24.71 -6.55 -5.48
C GLU A 65 24.24 -7.17 -6.79
N PHE A 66 24.10 -6.34 -7.84
CA PHE A 66 23.79 -6.85 -9.17
C PHE A 66 25.02 -7.44 -9.85
N LYS A 67 24.91 -8.67 -10.28
CA LYS A 67 25.84 -9.22 -11.24
C LYS A 67 25.47 -8.69 -12.64
N LEU A 68 26.11 -7.59 -13.02
CA LEU A 68 25.84 -6.95 -14.31
C LEU A 68 26.35 -7.82 -15.47
N ALA A 69 25.60 -7.80 -16.57
CA ALA A 69 26.08 -8.38 -17.83
C ALA A 69 27.26 -7.55 -18.37
N PRO A 70 28.21 -8.20 -19.09
CA PRO A 70 29.35 -7.49 -19.68
C PRO A 70 28.95 -6.39 -20.67
N THR A 71 27.86 -6.59 -21.38
CA THR A 71 27.31 -5.63 -22.35
C THR A 71 25.91 -5.23 -21.96
N PRO A 72 25.61 -3.94 -21.81
CA PRO A 72 24.24 -3.47 -21.51
C PRO A 72 23.32 -3.71 -22.71
N LEU A 73 22.06 -3.95 -22.45
CA LEU A 73 21.03 -3.97 -23.49
C LEU A 73 20.80 -2.55 -24.03
N PRO A 74 20.57 -2.39 -25.34
CA PRO A 74 20.10 -1.14 -25.91
C PRO A 74 18.78 -0.69 -25.25
N LEU A 75 18.60 0.62 -25.10
CA LEU A 75 17.45 1.16 -24.37
C LEU A 75 16.10 0.84 -25.06
N ASP A 76 16.09 0.71 -26.37
CA ASP A 76 14.91 0.32 -27.17
C ASP A 76 14.51 -1.16 -27.00
N GLN A 77 15.36 -1.98 -26.40
CA GLN A 77 15.05 -3.37 -26.01
C GLN A 77 14.60 -3.51 -24.55
N VAL A 78 14.57 -2.41 -23.79
CA VAL A 78 14.11 -2.38 -22.41
C VAL A 78 12.65 -1.95 -22.37
N GLU A 79 11.85 -2.56 -21.46
CA GLU A 79 10.46 -2.19 -21.25
C GLU A 79 10.34 -0.68 -20.95
N SER A 80 9.40 0.00 -21.61
CA SER A 80 9.23 1.44 -21.44
C SER A 80 8.74 1.81 -20.04
N ALA A 81 9.08 3.02 -19.58
CA ALA A 81 8.62 3.53 -18.29
C ALA A 81 7.08 3.55 -18.19
N GLU A 82 6.39 3.86 -19.29
CA GLU A 82 4.93 3.82 -19.35
C GLU A 82 4.37 2.41 -19.13
N SER A 83 5.01 1.39 -19.72
CA SER A 83 4.63 0.00 -19.51
C SER A 83 4.91 -0.44 -18.07
N LEU A 84 6.08 -0.09 -17.53
CA LEU A 84 6.46 -0.39 -16.14
C LEU A 84 5.48 0.23 -15.12
N CYS A 85 4.97 1.46 -15.37
CA CYS A 85 4.00 2.10 -14.49
C CYS A 85 2.71 1.29 -14.31
N LYS A 86 2.31 0.49 -15.30
CA LYS A 86 1.12 -0.40 -15.22
C LYS A 86 1.30 -1.54 -14.21
N ARG A 87 2.54 -1.87 -13.87
CA ARG A 87 2.90 -2.88 -12.86
C ARG A 87 2.93 -2.31 -11.44
N PHE A 88 2.77 -0.98 -11.29
CA PHE A 88 2.85 -0.30 -10.00
C PHE A 88 1.48 -0.21 -9.34
N CYS A 89 1.45 -0.43 -8.03
CA CYS A 89 0.24 -0.23 -7.23
C CYS A 89 0.58 0.51 -5.93
N THR A 90 -0.42 1.10 -5.29
CA THR A 90 -0.25 1.59 -3.93
C THR A 90 -0.43 0.45 -2.93
N GLY A 91 0.19 0.57 -1.76
CA GLY A 91 -0.19 -0.26 -0.62
C GLY A 91 -1.65 -0.03 -0.25
N GLY A 92 -2.30 -1.03 0.34
CA GLY A 92 -3.67 -0.92 0.83
C GLY A 92 -3.75 0.04 2.02
N MET A 93 -4.32 1.21 1.81
CA MET A 93 -4.47 2.27 2.80
C MET A 93 -5.93 2.72 2.81
N SER A 94 -6.65 2.44 3.91
CA SER A 94 -8.08 2.66 3.98
C SER A 94 -8.46 4.12 4.17
N LEU A 95 -9.59 4.52 3.58
CA LEU A 95 -10.26 5.78 3.90
C LEU A 95 -10.69 5.75 5.37
N GLY A 96 -10.32 6.80 6.11
CA GLY A 96 -10.43 6.86 7.57
C GLY A 96 -9.08 6.60 8.27
N ALA A 97 -8.22 5.73 7.75
CA ALA A 97 -6.80 5.73 8.10
C ALA A 97 -6.08 6.93 7.46
N LEU A 98 -6.39 7.22 6.21
CA LEU A 98 -6.04 8.46 5.49
C LEU A 98 -7.23 9.42 5.46
N SER A 99 -6.96 10.70 5.19
CA SER A 99 -8.00 11.66 4.84
C SER A 99 -8.62 11.32 3.48
N ARG A 100 -9.81 11.89 3.24
CA ARG A 100 -10.50 11.76 1.97
C ARG A 100 -9.64 12.27 0.81
N GLU A 101 -9.05 13.45 0.98
CA GLU A 101 -8.23 14.13 -0.02
C GLU A 101 -7.00 13.27 -0.42
N ALA A 102 -6.26 12.79 0.56
CA ALA A 102 -5.08 11.97 0.29
C ALA A 102 -5.45 10.67 -0.45
N HIS A 103 -6.53 10.04 -0.04
CA HIS A 103 -7.01 8.81 -0.67
C HIS A 103 -7.48 9.05 -2.11
N GLU A 104 -8.13 10.18 -2.39
CA GLU A 104 -8.58 10.57 -3.72
C GLU A 104 -7.41 10.96 -4.63
N VAL A 105 -6.45 11.74 -4.12
CA VAL A 105 -5.23 12.12 -4.86
C VAL A 105 -4.44 10.90 -5.30
N LEU A 106 -4.22 9.92 -4.39
CA LEU A 106 -3.56 8.66 -4.74
C LEU A 106 -4.27 7.92 -5.88
N ALA A 107 -5.60 7.84 -5.82
CA ALA A 107 -6.36 7.16 -6.86
C ALA A 107 -6.25 7.86 -8.21
N VAL A 108 -6.42 9.17 -8.26
CA VAL A 108 -6.27 9.96 -9.49
C VAL A 108 -4.86 9.84 -10.05
N ALA A 109 -3.83 9.98 -9.21
CA ALA A 109 -2.43 9.89 -9.63
C ALA A 109 -2.11 8.52 -10.25
N MET A 110 -2.51 7.44 -9.59
CA MET A 110 -2.27 6.09 -10.11
C MET A 110 -3.04 5.81 -11.39
N ASN A 111 -4.30 6.26 -11.49
CA ASN A 111 -5.08 6.10 -12.71
C ASN A 111 -4.45 6.84 -13.89
N ARG A 112 -3.89 8.06 -13.68
CA ARG A 112 -3.22 8.84 -14.73
C ARG A 112 -1.98 8.16 -15.30
N ILE A 113 -1.20 7.46 -14.47
CA ILE A 113 0.00 6.73 -14.91
C ILE A 113 -0.29 5.30 -15.38
N GLY A 114 -1.57 4.89 -15.37
CA GLY A 114 -1.97 3.52 -15.72
C GLY A 114 -1.67 2.48 -14.65
N GLY A 115 -1.23 2.89 -13.46
CA GLY A 115 -1.05 2.04 -12.30
C GLY A 115 -2.34 1.74 -11.55
N LYS A 116 -2.24 1.13 -10.37
CA LYS A 116 -3.40 0.69 -9.59
C LYS A 116 -3.32 1.23 -8.16
N SER A 117 -4.25 2.12 -7.77
CA SER A 117 -4.43 2.45 -6.35
C SER A 117 -5.23 1.35 -5.66
N ASN A 118 -4.94 1.11 -4.38
CA ASN A 118 -5.63 0.14 -3.55
C ASN A 118 -6.51 0.89 -2.54
N SER A 119 -7.81 0.60 -2.52
CA SER A 119 -8.79 1.24 -1.63
C SER A 119 -8.49 1.03 -0.14
N GLY A 120 -7.73 -0.02 0.20
CA GLY A 120 -7.66 -0.52 1.56
C GLY A 120 -9.01 -1.06 2.05
N GLU A 121 -9.05 -1.52 3.31
CA GLU A 121 -10.27 -1.98 3.95
C GLU A 121 -11.13 -0.79 4.42
N GLY A 122 -12.38 -0.74 4.03
CA GLY A 122 -13.28 0.32 4.50
C GLY A 122 -14.28 0.83 3.49
N GLY A 123 -14.30 0.23 2.32
CA GLY A 123 -15.18 0.65 1.24
C GLY A 123 -14.69 1.93 0.54
N GLU A 124 -15.50 2.43 -0.34
CA GLU A 124 -15.22 3.64 -1.11
C GLU A 124 -16.54 4.30 -1.54
N ASP A 125 -16.58 5.63 -1.50
CA ASP A 125 -17.75 6.41 -1.87
C ASP A 125 -18.11 6.18 -3.35
N PRO A 126 -19.35 5.78 -3.68
CA PRO A 126 -19.80 5.57 -5.06
C PRO A 126 -19.62 6.79 -5.97
N ALA A 127 -19.64 8.02 -5.44
CA ALA A 127 -19.37 9.23 -6.20
C ALA A 127 -17.99 9.19 -6.91
N ARG A 128 -17.04 8.41 -6.37
CA ARG A 128 -15.70 8.24 -6.93
C ARG A 128 -15.62 7.31 -8.13
N PHE A 129 -16.67 6.52 -8.38
CA PHE A 129 -16.68 5.52 -9.48
C PHE A 129 -16.93 6.16 -10.85
N GLN A 130 -17.33 7.42 -10.85
CA GLN A 130 -17.61 8.16 -12.08
C GLN A 130 -16.34 8.79 -12.67
N VAL A 131 -16.36 8.96 -13.98
CA VAL A 131 -15.37 9.78 -14.69
C VAL A 131 -15.80 11.24 -14.62
N LEU A 132 -14.86 12.13 -14.34
CA LEU A 132 -15.13 13.57 -14.19
C LEU A 132 -15.35 14.23 -15.58
N HIS A 133 -16.37 15.08 -15.65
CA HIS A 133 -16.71 15.89 -16.81
C HIS A 133 -17.01 17.35 -16.45
N ASP A 134 -16.94 17.70 -15.16
CA ASP A 134 -17.31 19.00 -14.57
C ASP A 134 -16.09 19.83 -14.13
N VAL A 135 -14.89 19.47 -14.59
CA VAL A 135 -13.67 20.13 -14.12
C VAL A 135 -13.52 21.49 -14.80
N ASP A 136 -13.40 22.55 -13.97
CA ASP A 136 -13.21 23.93 -14.41
C ASP A 136 -11.77 24.22 -14.89
N ALA A 137 -11.53 25.48 -15.32
CA ALA A 137 -10.24 25.91 -15.82
C ALA A 137 -9.13 25.92 -14.76
N GLU A 138 -9.51 26.01 -13.49
CA GLU A 138 -8.65 25.98 -12.32
C GLU A 138 -8.35 24.55 -11.85
N GLY A 139 -8.89 23.54 -12.51
CA GLY A 139 -8.72 22.13 -12.16
C GLY A 139 -9.52 21.69 -10.94
N ARG A 140 -10.70 22.24 -10.72
CA ARG A 140 -11.61 21.92 -9.61
C ARG A 140 -12.85 21.21 -10.13
N SER A 141 -13.42 20.32 -9.31
CA SER A 141 -14.67 19.63 -9.58
C SER A 141 -15.59 19.76 -8.38
N GLN A 142 -16.90 19.87 -8.60
CA GLN A 142 -17.88 19.86 -7.53
C GLN A 142 -17.93 18.52 -6.79
N ALA A 143 -17.63 17.43 -7.49
CA ALA A 143 -17.58 16.10 -6.90
C ALA A 143 -16.41 15.95 -5.90
N PHE A 144 -15.30 16.66 -6.10
CA PHE A 144 -14.08 16.58 -5.26
C PHE A 144 -13.58 17.99 -4.91
N PRO A 145 -14.31 18.74 -4.10
CA PRO A 145 -14.00 20.14 -3.82
C PRO A 145 -12.69 20.35 -3.04
N SER A 146 -12.20 19.32 -2.38
CA SER A 146 -11.00 19.37 -1.53
C SER A 146 -9.69 19.12 -2.28
N ILE A 147 -9.75 18.71 -3.56
CA ILE A 147 -8.55 18.44 -4.36
C ILE A 147 -8.53 19.33 -5.60
N GLY A 148 -7.33 19.75 -6.01
CA GLY A 148 -7.12 20.58 -7.20
C GLY A 148 -6.27 19.89 -8.26
N GLY A 149 -6.13 20.55 -9.41
CA GLY A 149 -5.34 20.02 -10.53
C GLY A 149 -5.99 18.83 -11.24
N LEU A 150 -7.30 18.68 -11.08
CA LEU A 150 -8.12 17.68 -11.77
C LEU A 150 -8.24 18.02 -13.27
N ARG A 151 -8.61 17.03 -14.07
CA ARG A 151 -8.87 17.15 -15.51
C ARG A 151 -10.13 16.36 -15.86
N ASN A 152 -10.84 16.82 -16.87
CA ASN A 152 -11.91 16.00 -17.45
C ASN A 152 -11.33 14.69 -17.97
N GLY A 153 -11.98 13.58 -17.66
CA GLY A 153 -11.47 12.23 -17.91
C GLY A 153 -10.81 11.57 -16.70
N ASP A 154 -10.51 12.31 -15.61
CA ASP A 154 -10.01 11.70 -14.37
C ASP A 154 -11.11 10.89 -13.67
N THR A 155 -10.66 9.94 -12.86
CA THR A 155 -11.49 9.21 -11.90
C THR A 155 -10.74 9.02 -10.60
N ALA A 156 -11.43 9.20 -9.49
CA ALA A 156 -10.90 8.92 -8.16
C ALA A 156 -11.20 7.49 -7.68
N CYS A 157 -11.70 6.62 -8.56
CA CYS A 157 -11.97 5.22 -8.29
C CYS A 157 -10.67 4.46 -8.08
N SER A 158 -10.49 3.83 -6.92
CA SER A 158 -9.36 2.94 -6.68
C SER A 158 -9.48 1.68 -7.54
N ALA A 159 -8.42 1.35 -8.27
CA ALA A 159 -8.43 0.22 -9.19
C ALA A 159 -8.51 -1.13 -8.47
N ILE A 160 -7.88 -1.25 -7.30
CA ILE A 160 -7.93 -2.46 -6.47
C ILE A 160 -8.92 -2.23 -5.34
N LYS A 161 -9.94 -3.11 -5.24
CA LYS A 161 -10.93 -3.12 -4.15
C LYS A 161 -10.55 -4.16 -3.12
N GLN A 162 -10.18 -3.72 -1.92
CA GLN A 162 -9.72 -4.61 -0.86
C GLN A 162 -10.89 -5.08 0.02
N ILE A 163 -10.85 -6.36 0.39
CA ILE A 163 -11.82 -7.05 1.25
C ILE A 163 -11.05 -7.62 2.43
N ALA A 164 -11.28 -7.10 3.63
CA ALA A 164 -10.72 -7.63 4.87
C ALA A 164 -11.78 -8.39 5.67
N SER A 165 -11.39 -9.01 6.78
CA SER A 165 -12.30 -9.83 7.59
C SER A 165 -13.52 -9.06 8.12
N GLY A 166 -13.37 -7.77 8.43
CA GLY A 166 -14.47 -6.91 8.90
C GLY A 166 -15.50 -6.56 7.83
N ARG A 167 -15.21 -6.77 6.55
CA ARG A 167 -16.11 -6.49 5.40
C ARG A 167 -16.69 -5.07 5.39
N PHE A 168 -16.03 -4.09 6.02
CA PHE A 168 -16.52 -2.72 6.11
C PHE A 168 -16.66 -2.07 4.75
N GLY A 169 -17.88 -1.61 4.42
CA GLY A 169 -18.17 -0.92 3.16
C GLY A 169 -18.09 -1.82 1.90
N VAL A 170 -18.00 -3.13 2.06
CA VAL A 170 -17.99 -4.08 0.93
C VAL A 170 -19.40 -4.30 0.44
N THR A 171 -19.73 -3.68 -0.69
CA THR A 171 -21.01 -3.83 -1.40
C THR A 171 -20.78 -4.39 -2.80
N ALA A 172 -21.83 -4.89 -3.45
CA ALA A 172 -21.73 -5.37 -4.83
C ALA A 172 -21.30 -4.24 -5.79
N GLU A 173 -21.77 -3.01 -5.57
CA GLU A 173 -21.38 -1.83 -6.34
C GLU A 173 -19.89 -1.53 -6.17
N TYR A 174 -19.39 -1.53 -4.95
CA TYR A 174 -17.97 -1.36 -4.63
C TYR A 174 -17.11 -2.40 -5.36
N LEU A 175 -17.48 -3.68 -5.28
CA LEU A 175 -16.74 -4.77 -5.94
C LEU A 175 -16.73 -4.61 -7.47
N ARG A 176 -17.87 -4.28 -8.05
CA ARG A 176 -17.99 -4.12 -9.51
C ARG A 176 -17.30 -2.88 -10.08
N SER A 177 -17.01 -1.87 -9.25
CA SER A 177 -16.28 -0.68 -9.67
C SER A 177 -14.78 -0.88 -9.79
N GLY A 178 -14.24 -1.97 -9.24
CA GLY A 178 -12.80 -2.28 -9.26
C GLY A 178 -12.33 -2.87 -10.58
N LYS A 179 -11.05 -2.66 -10.89
CA LYS A 179 -10.34 -3.39 -11.94
C LYS A 179 -9.72 -4.68 -11.43
N GLN A 180 -9.58 -4.81 -10.12
CA GLN A 180 -9.05 -5.97 -9.41
C GLN A 180 -9.69 -6.04 -8.02
N LEU A 181 -9.93 -7.26 -7.51
CA LEU A 181 -10.41 -7.51 -6.17
C LEU A 181 -9.28 -8.10 -5.33
N GLU A 182 -9.17 -7.71 -4.06
CA GLU A 182 -8.09 -8.18 -3.19
C GLU A 182 -8.61 -8.68 -1.85
N ILE A 183 -8.39 -9.95 -1.56
CA ILE A 183 -8.64 -10.55 -0.25
C ILE A 183 -7.43 -10.27 0.64
N LYS A 184 -7.63 -9.49 1.70
CA LYS A 184 -6.58 -9.21 2.69
C LYS A 184 -6.66 -10.23 3.82
N VAL A 185 -5.74 -11.19 3.84
CA VAL A 185 -5.64 -12.16 4.93
C VAL A 185 -5.00 -11.53 6.16
N ALA A 186 -3.91 -10.78 5.98
CA ALA A 186 -3.19 -10.11 7.06
C ALA A 186 -2.41 -8.88 6.57
N GLN A 187 -1.71 -8.20 7.48
CA GLN A 187 -0.81 -7.08 7.18
C GLN A 187 0.63 -7.45 7.55
N GLY A 188 1.58 -7.21 6.65
CA GLY A 188 2.99 -7.57 6.86
C GLY A 188 3.63 -6.91 8.08
N ALA A 189 3.29 -5.67 8.37
CA ALA A 189 3.84 -4.93 9.52
C ALA A 189 3.28 -5.38 10.88
N LYS A 190 2.15 -6.08 10.90
CA LYS A 190 1.49 -6.57 12.13
C LYS A 190 0.69 -7.84 11.90
N PRO A 191 1.33 -8.93 11.47
CA PRO A 191 0.64 -10.19 11.29
C PRO A 191 0.03 -10.64 12.61
N GLY A 192 -1.20 -11.15 12.57
CA GLY A 192 -1.90 -11.64 13.75
C GLY A 192 -2.70 -10.60 14.56
N GLU A 193 -2.60 -9.29 14.27
CA GLU A 193 -3.36 -8.24 15.00
C GLU A 193 -4.61 -7.76 14.28
N GLY A 194 -4.64 -7.85 12.96
CA GLY A 194 -5.73 -7.33 12.14
C GLY A 194 -5.75 -5.81 11.99
N GLY A 195 -6.81 -5.30 11.38
CA GLY A 195 -7.05 -3.88 11.17
C GLY A 195 -7.81 -3.25 12.34
N GLN A 196 -7.50 -1.98 12.64
CA GLN A 196 -8.23 -1.19 13.64
C GLN A 196 -8.35 0.25 13.17
N LEU A 197 -9.57 0.81 13.31
CA LEU A 197 -9.82 2.23 13.17
C LEU A 197 -10.37 2.76 14.51
N PRO A 198 -9.63 3.64 15.21
CA PRO A 198 -10.08 4.20 16.50
C PRO A 198 -11.37 5.00 16.36
N GLY A 199 -12.24 4.96 17.39
CA GLY A 199 -13.52 5.64 17.40
C GLY A 199 -13.47 7.13 17.02
N PRO A 200 -12.51 7.95 17.52
CA PRO A 200 -12.38 9.36 17.13
C PRO A 200 -12.15 9.61 15.62
N LYS A 201 -11.77 8.60 14.86
CA LYS A 201 -11.62 8.67 13.40
C LYS A 201 -12.87 8.21 12.64
N VAL A 202 -13.85 7.70 13.33
CA VAL A 202 -15.12 7.25 12.76
C VAL A 202 -16.13 8.38 12.92
N ASP A 203 -16.06 9.37 12.04
CA ASP A 203 -17.07 10.43 11.90
C ASP A 203 -18.32 9.91 11.17
N ASP A 204 -19.29 10.78 10.93
CA ASP A 204 -20.54 10.42 10.25
C ASP A 204 -20.31 9.89 8.85
N TYR A 205 -19.38 10.48 8.10
CA TYR A 205 -19.05 10.07 6.73
C TYR A 205 -18.38 8.67 6.70
N ILE A 206 -17.39 8.45 7.57
CA ILE A 206 -16.71 7.15 7.68
C ILE A 206 -17.67 6.08 8.20
N ALA A 207 -18.53 6.42 9.15
CA ALA A 207 -19.55 5.52 9.68
C ALA A 207 -20.54 5.09 8.60
N TRP A 208 -21.03 6.05 7.82
CA TRP A 208 -21.90 5.77 6.67
C TRP A 208 -21.22 4.86 5.66
N LEU A 209 -19.99 5.20 5.24
CA LEU A 209 -19.22 4.44 4.28
C LEU A 209 -18.97 2.99 4.70
N ARG A 210 -18.73 2.78 6.00
CA ARG A 210 -18.43 1.47 6.58
C ARG A 210 -19.64 0.71 7.10
N ASN A 211 -20.84 1.24 6.91
CA ASN A 211 -22.09 0.68 7.46
C ASN A 211 -21.99 0.46 8.98
N SER A 212 -21.51 1.48 9.70
CA SER A 212 -21.26 1.44 11.15
C SER A 212 -21.82 2.67 11.87
N LYS A 213 -21.49 2.85 13.14
CA LYS A 213 -21.94 4.00 13.95
C LYS A 213 -20.78 4.96 14.22
N PRO A 214 -21.01 6.29 14.17
CA PRO A 214 -20.01 7.28 14.53
C PRO A 214 -19.46 7.07 15.93
N GLY A 215 -18.18 7.36 16.13
CA GLY A 215 -17.50 7.27 17.41
C GLY A 215 -17.17 5.85 17.90
N VAL A 216 -17.63 4.82 17.21
CA VAL A 216 -17.36 3.42 17.58
C VAL A 216 -16.10 2.92 16.89
N ALA A 217 -15.15 2.39 17.66
CA ALA A 217 -13.94 1.78 17.10
C ALA A 217 -14.29 0.56 16.26
N LEU A 218 -13.67 0.46 15.09
CA LEU A 218 -13.88 -0.63 14.14
C LEU A 218 -12.68 -1.56 14.15
N ILE A 219 -12.91 -2.84 14.31
CA ILE A 219 -11.90 -3.90 14.34
C ILE A 219 -12.15 -4.87 13.19
N SER A 220 -11.11 -5.13 12.43
CA SER A 220 -11.07 -6.16 11.40
C SER A 220 -10.12 -7.26 11.86
N PRO A 221 -10.62 -8.30 12.55
CA PRO A 221 -9.74 -9.29 13.16
C PRO A 221 -9.00 -10.14 12.11
N PRO A 222 -7.82 -10.64 12.41
CA PRO A 222 -7.15 -11.67 11.64
C PRO A 222 -7.52 -13.06 12.21
N PRO A 223 -7.60 -14.07 11.40
CA PRO A 223 -7.94 -14.11 9.99
C PRO A 223 -9.42 -13.80 9.70
N HIS A 224 -9.87 -13.99 8.48
CA HIS A 224 -11.32 -13.93 8.19
C HIS A 224 -12.09 -14.97 8.98
N HIS A 225 -13.22 -14.58 9.58
CA HIS A 225 -14.04 -15.46 10.42
C HIS A 225 -14.65 -16.65 9.69
N ASP A 226 -14.74 -16.58 8.39
CA ASP A 226 -15.35 -17.56 7.49
C ASP A 226 -14.30 -18.32 6.66
N ILE A 227 -13.02 -18.15 6.94
CA ILE A 227 -11.91 -18.84 6.25
C ILE A 227 -11.08 -19.59 7.29
N TYR A 228 -11.26 -20.91 7.34
CA TYR A 228 -10.53 -21.83 8.22
C TYR A 228 -9.69 -22.85 7.45
N SER A 229 -9.88 -22.92 6.14
CA SER A 229 -9.15 -23.83 5.26
C SER A 229 -8.89 -23.18 3.91
N ILE A 230 -8.08 -23.83 3.07
CA ILE A 230 -7.84 -23.36 1.70
C ILE A 230 -9.10 -23.49 0.84
N GLU A 231 -9.98 -24.42 1.15
CA GLU A 231 -11.26 -24.61 0.47
C GLU A 231 -12.22 -23.46 0.74
N ASP A 232 -12.26 -22.95 1.97
CA ASP A 232 -13.06 -21.77 2.31
C ASP A 232 -12.55 -20.53 1.55
N LEU A 233 -11.21 -20.39 1.43
CA LEU A 233 -10.63 -19.32 0.63
C LEU A 233 -10.96 -19.50 -0.86
N ALA A 234 -10.91 -20.72 -1.37
CA ALA A 234 -11.29 -21.04 -2.75
C ALA A 234 -12.75 -20.66 -3.04
N GLN A 235 -13.64 -20.90 -2.08
CA GLN A 235 -15.04 -20.49 -2.18
C GLN A 235 -15.17 -18.97 -2.27
N LEU A 236 -14.47 -18.20 -1.41
CA LEU A 236 -14.50 -16.75 -1.47
C LEU A 236 -13.93 -16.22 -2.79
N ILE A 237 -12.83 -16.79 -3.29
CA ILE A 237 -12.26 -16.44 -4.59
C ILE A 237 -13.27 -16.69 -5.70
N HIS A 238 -13.94 -17.85 -5.69
CA HIS A 238 -14.98 -18.20 -6.65
C HIS A 238 -16.13 -17.19 -6.61
N ASP A 239 -16.65 -16.87 -5.43
CA ASP A 239 -17.75 -15.93 -5.26
C ASP A 239 -17.40 -14.54 -5.80
N LEU A 240 -16.16 -14.06 -5.57
CA LEU A 240 -15.68 -12.80 -6.10
C LEU A 240 -15.61 -12.80 -7.63
N HIS A 241 -15.16 -13.89 -8.24
CA HIS A 241 -15.22 -14.06 -9.71
C HIS A 241 -16.65 -14.06 -10.24
N GLN A 242 -17.63 -14.63 -9.50
CA GLN A 242 -19.04 -14.55 -9.89
C GLN A 242 -19.59 -13.12 -9.80
N VAL A 243 -19.22 -12.37 -8.75
CA VAL A 243 -19.62 -10.96 -8.61
C VAL A 243 -19.00 -10.08 -9.70
N HIS A 244 -17.74 -10.30 -10.03
CA HIS A 244 -17.02 -9.52 -11.05
C HIS A 244 -16.15 -10.40 -11.96
N PRO A 245 -16.74 -11.08 -12.96
CA PRO A 245 -16.03 -12.06 -13.80
C PRO A 245 -14.84 -11.53 -14.61
N LYS A 246 -14.74 -10.19 -14.78
CA LYS A 246 -13.66 -9.56 -15.53
C LYS A 246 -12.49 -9.10 -14.67
N ALA A 247 -12.69 -9.02 -13.37
CA ALA A 247 -11.66 -8.54 -12.44
C ALA A 247 -10.85 -9.72 -11.90
N PRO A 248 -9.51 -9.71 -12.03
CA PRO A 248 -8.67 -10.68 -11.35
C PRO A 248 -8.82 -10.57 -9.84
N VAL A 249 -8.73 -11.70 -9.15
CA VAL A 249 -8.77 -11.79 -7.70
C VAL A 249 -7.37 -11.98 -7.16
N SER A 250 -6.93 -11.07 -6.30
CA SER A 250 -5.66 -11.18 -5.58
C SER A 250 -5.86 -11.62 -4.13
N VAL A 251 -4.88 -12.35 -3.62
CA VAL A 251 -4.80 -12.71 -2.21
C VAL A 251 -3.53 -12.10 -1.61
N LYS A 252 -3.71 -11.23 -0.62
CA LYS A 252 -2.61 -10.61 0.11
C LYS A 252 -2.21 -11.47 1.29
N LEU A 253 -0.99 -12.02 1.21
CA LEU A 253 -0.32 -12.79 2.23
C LEU A 253 0.81 -11.97 2.86
N VAL A 254 1.32 -12.43 4.00
CA VAL A 254 2.46 -11.80 4.66
C VAL A 254 3.71 -12.68 4.51
N ALA A 255 4.88 -12.03 4.44
CA ALA A 255 6.15 -12.72 4.45
C ALA A 255 6.39 -13.36 5.83
N GLU A 256 6.39 -14.68 5.87
CA GLU A 256 6.69 -15.49 7.05
C GLU A 256 7.20 -16.87 6.63
N ILE A 257 7.80 -17.60 7.54
CA ILE A 257 8.31 -18.95 7.25
C ILE A 257 7.13 -19.89 6.94
N GLY A 258 7.24 -20.66 5.86
CA GLY A 258 6.19 -21.59 5.41
C GLY A 258 5.14 -20.97 4.47
N ILE A 259 5.28 -19.68 4.15
CA ILE A 259 4.33 -18.97 3.27
C ILE A 259 4.26 -19.58 1.86
N GLY A 260 5.32 -20.24 1.41
CA GLY A 260 5.35 -20.94 0.12
C GLY A 260 4.30 -22.03 0.01
N THR A 261 4.06 -22.80 1.06
CA THR A 261 3.01 -23.83 1.10
C THR A 261 1.63 -23.21 1.02
N ILE A 262 1.40 -22.11 1.75
CA ILE A 262 0.14 -21.36 1.71
C ILE A 262 -0.10 -20.81 0.31
N ALA A 263 0.92 -20.21 -0.30
CA ALA A 263 0.83 -19.66 -1.65
C ALA A 263 0.53 -20.72 -2.71
N ALA A 264 1.08 -21.93 -2.59
CA ALA A 264 0.75 -23.04 -3.46
C ALA A 264 -0.74 -23.43 -3.33
N GLY A 265 -1.29 -23.44 -2.12
CA GLY A 265 -2.72 -23.62 -1.86
C GLY A 265 -3.57 -22.51 -2.50
N VAL A 266 -3.18 -21.26 -2.34
CA VAL A 266 -3.85 -20.08 -2.91
C VAL A 266 -3.85 -20.14 -4.46
N ALA A 267 -2.74 -20.53 -5.07
CA ALA A 267 -2.66 -20.73 -6.52
C ALA A 267 -3.62 -21.86 -7.00
N LYS A 268 -3.70 -22.96 -6.25
CA LYS A 268 -4.68 -24.05 -6.54
C LYS A 268 -6.13 -23.62 -6.32
N ALA A 269 -6.37 -22.67 -5.43
CA ALA A 269 -7.69 -22.07 -5.18
C ALA A 269 -8.12 -21.06 -6.26
N ASN A 270 -7.36 -20.94 -7.37
CA ASN A 270 -7.62 -20.07 -8.52
C ASN A 270 -7.55 -18.57 -8.22
N ALA A 271 -6.69 -18.14 -7.32
CA ALA A 271 -6.29 -16.75 -7.26
C ALA A 271 -5.47 -16.37 -8.51
N ASP A 272 -5.67 -15.16 -9.03
CA ASP A 272 -4.91 -14.64 -10.19
C ASP A 272 -3.61 -13.96 -9.78
N VAL A 273 -3.61 -13.34 -8.60
CA VAL A 273 -2.46 -12.60 -8.07
C VAL A 273 -2.21 -13.01 -6.62
N ILE A 274 -0.96 -13.25 -6.28
CA ILE A 274 -0.53 -13.43 -4.89
C ILE A 274 0.38 -12.26 -4.51
N GLN A 275 -0.04 -11.48 -3.51
CA GLN A 275 0.76 -10.41 -2.97
C GLN A 275 1.49 -10.86 -1.72
N ILE A 276 2.81 -10.67 -1.68
CA ILE A 276 3.65 -10.93 -0.52
C ILE A 276 4.05 -9.61 0.12
N SER A 277 3.58 -9.39 1.34
CA SER A 277 3.79 -8.16 2.10
C SER A 277 4.88 -8.33 3.14
N GLY A 278 5.91 -7.49 3.08
CA GLY A 278 6.97 -7.43 4.08
C GLY A 278 6.56 -6.67 5.35
N HIS A 279 7.43 -6.71 6.36
CA HIS A 279 7.22 -6.06 7.66
C HIS A 279 7.29 -4.52 7.63
N ASP A 280 7.90 -3.94 6.59
CA ASP A 280 7.97 -2.50 6.43
C ASP A 280 6.62 -1.95 5.97
N GLY A 281 5.91 -1.29 6.85
CA GLY A 281 4.61 -0.71 6.53
C GLY A 281 4.22 0.42 7.48
N GLY A 282 3.29 1.28 7.02
CA GLY A 282 2.67 2.30 7.85
C GLY A 282 1.61 1.66 8.75
N THR A 283 1.81 1.69 10.05
CA THR A 283 0.80 1.23 10.99
C THR A 283 0.83 2.09 12.25
N GLY A 284 0.22 3.28 12.14
CA GLY A 284 0.18 4.23 13.23
C GLY A 284 -0.53 3.75 14.50
N ALA A 285 -1.42 2.76 14.39
CA ALA A 285 -2.21 2.24 15.50
C ALA A 285 -1.62 0.96 16.15
N SER A 286 -0.54 0.42 15.60
CA SER A 286 0.06 -0.80 16.13
C SER A 286 0.83 -0.59 17.43
N PRO A 287 0.82 -1.58 18.34
CA PRO A 287 1.75 -1.61 19.46
C PRO A 287 3.21 -1.62 18.98
N LEU A 288 4.07 -1.02 19.78
CA LEU A 288 5.49 -0.94 19.46
C LEU A 288 6.15 -2.33 19.32
N SER A 289 5.71 -3.30 20.13
CA SER A 289 6.18 -4.69 20.04
C SER A 289 5.95 -5.28 18.65
N SER A 290 4.79 -5.02 18.04
CA SER A 290 4.48 -5.49 16.69
C SER A 290 5.33 -4.81 15.62
N ILE A 291 5.45 -3.48 15.68
CA ILE A 291 6.28 -2.72 14.73
C ILE A 291 7.74 -3.21 14.72
N LYS A 292 8.22 -3.68 15.85
CA LYS A 292 9.63 -4.07 16.01
C LYS A 292 9.93 -5.55 15.82
N HIS A 293 8.97 -6.39 16.14
CA HIS A 293 9.24 -7.82 16.31
C HIS A 293 8.31 -8.71 15.51
N ALA A 294 7.25 -8.16 14.90
CA ALA A 294 6.35 -8.91 14.06
C ALA A 294 6.67 -8.69 12.57
N GLY A 295 6.36 -9.71 11.78
CA GLY A 295 6.58 -9.70 10.34
C GLY A 295 8.02 -10.02 9.94
N SER A 296 8.20 -10.33 8.67
CA SER A 296 9.47 -10.72 8.05
C SER A 296 9.74 -9.89 6.79
N PRO A 297 11.00 -9.82 6.34
CA PRO A 297 11.33 -9.15 5.09
C PRO A 297 10.64 -9.81 3.90
N TRP A 298 10.09 -9.00 3.00
CA TRP A 298 9.44 -9.51 1.78
C TRP A 298 10.41 -10.29 0.89
N GLU A 299 11.69 -9.97 0.94
CA GLU A 299 12.74 -10.64 0.18
C GLU A 299 12.77 -12.15 0.46
N LEU A 300 12.62 -12.54 1.71
CA LEU A 300 12.56 -13.96 2.10
C LEU A 300 11.23 -14.59 1.69
N GLY A 301 10.11 -13.94 2.01
CA GLY A 301 8.79 -14.49 1.69
C GLY A 301 8.54 -14.63 0.19
N LEU A 302 8.94 -13.62 -0.60
CA LEU A 302 8.81 -13.66 -2.06
C LEU A 302 9.64 -14.80 -2.67
N THR A 303 10.90 -14.96 -2.22
CA THR A 303 11.78 -16.01 -2.71
C THR A 303 11.25 -17.39 -2.39
N GLU A 304 10.75 -17.59 -1.16
CA GLU A 304 10.14 -18.86 -0.75
C GLU A 304 8.90 -19.18 -1.60
N VAL A 305 8.01 -18.19 -1.81
CA VAL A 305 6.80 -18.36 -2.63
C VAL A 305 7.15 -18.66 -4.08
N HIS A 306 8.04 -17.88 -4.68
CA HIS A 306 8.47 -18.07 -6.06
C HIS A 306 9.02 -19.48 -6.28
N ARG A 307 9.92 -19.92 -5.40
CA ARG A 307 10.50 -21.26 -5.42
C ARG A 307 9.44 -22.34 -5.24
N SER A 308 8.58 -22.22 -4.23
CA SER A 308 7.52 -23.20 -3.97
C SER A 308 6.56 -23.36 -5.15
N LEU A 309 6.19 -22.26 -5.80
CA LEU A 309 5.34 -22.30 -6.99
C LEU A 309 6.04 -22.96 -8.18
N LEU A 310 7.34 -22.72 -8.38
CA LEU A 310 8.14 -23.41 -9.42
C LEU A 310 8.20 -24.92 -9.16
N GLU A 311 8.55 -25.32 -7.94
CA GLU A 311 8.68 -26.72 -7.54
C GLU A 311 7.36 -27.50 -7.67
N ASN A 312 6.22 -26.82 -7.56
CA ASN A 312 4.89 -27.42 -7.71
C ASN A 312 4.26 -27.23 -9.11
N GLY A 313 4.96 -26.63 -10.08
CA GLY A 313 4.41 -26.37 -11.42
C GLY A 313 3.24 -25.39 -11.44
N LEU A 314 3.22 -24.44 -10.50
CA LEU A 314 2.12 -23.49 -10.32
C LEU A 314 2.52 -22.04 -10.66
N ARG A 315 3.82 -21.79 -10.96
CA ARG A 315 4.34 -20.42 -11.11
C ARG A 315 3.64 -19.64 -12.22
N ASP A 316 3.34 -20.29 -13.33
CA ASP A 316 2.72 -19.67 -14.51
C ASP A 316 1.20 -19.42 -14.33
N ARG A 317 0.63 -19.89 -13.22
CA ARG A 317 -0.81 -19.74 -12.95
C ARG A 317 -1.16 -18.45 -12.24
N VAL A 318 -0.18 -17.79 -11.61
CA VAL A 318 -0.39 -16.60 -10.77
C VAL A 318 0.65 -15.55 -11.04
N LEU A 319 0.25 -14.31 -10.93
CA LEU A 319 1.14 -13.16 -10.91
C LEU A 319 1.60 -12.90 -9.47
N LEU A 320 2.89 -12.66 -9.27
CA LEU A 320 3.43 -12.32 -7.95
C LEU A 320 3.61 -10.80 -7.80
N ARG A 321 3.13 -10.28 -6.67
CA ARG A 321 3.29 -8.88 -6.26
C ARG A 321 4.05 -8.81 -4.96
N ALA A 322 4.96 -7.85 -4.82
CA ALA A 322 5.66 -7.55 -3.58
C ALA A 322 5.35 -6.14 -3.09
N ASP A 323 5.18 -5.97 -1.79
CA ASP A 323 5.19 -4.69 -1.11
C ASP A 323 5.92 -4.78 0.24
N GLY A 324 6.20 -3.63 0.85
CA GLY A 324 6.91 -3.56 2.12
C GLY A 324 8.20 -2.74 2.00
N GLY A 325 8.07 -1.44 1.78
CA GLY A 325 9.20 -0.51 1.82
C GLY A 325 9.93 -0.30 0.50
N LEU A 326 9.34 -0.63 -0.64
CA LEU A 326 9.87 -0.26 -1.95
C LEU A 326 9.88 1.26 -2.13
N LYS A 327 10.97 1.83 -2.66
CA LYS A 327 11.17 3.29 -2.78
C LYS A 327 11.75 3.73 -4.12
N THR A 328 12.58 2.92 -4.73
CA THR A 328 13.32 3.28 -5.95
C THR A 328 13.29 2.17 -6.99
N GLY A 329 13.76 2.47 -8.19
CA GLY A 329 13.94 1.46 -9.24
C GLY A 329 14.89 0.33 -8.83
N TRP A 330 15.84 0.59 -7.94
CA TRP A 330 16.70 -0.44 -7.36
C TRP A 330 15.91 -1.52 -6.63
N ASP A 331 14.98 -1.11 -5.73
CA ASP A 331 14.10 -2.04 -5.03
C ASP A 331 13.23 -2.84 -6.00
N VAL A 332 12.73 -2.18 -7.05
CA VAL A 332 11.90 -2.82 -8.10
C VAL A 332 12.68 -3.89 -8.84
N VAL A 333 13.91 -3.60 -9.27
CA VAL A 333 14.75 -4.57 -9.99
C VAL A 333 15.09 -5.76 -9.11
N ILE A 334 15.41 -5.54 -7.82
CA ILE A 334 15.64 -6.65 -6.89
C ILE A 334 14.38 -7.51 -6.75
N ALA A 335 13.21 -6.89 -6.57
CA ALA A 335 11.96 -7.63 -6.46
C ALA A 335 11.64 -8.42 -7.73
N ALA A 336 11.91 -7.85 -8.91
CA ALA A 336 11.78 -8.56 -10.18
C ALA A 336 12.69 -9.78 -10.28
N LEU A 337 13.95 -9.63 -9.91
CA LEU A 337 14.93 -10.74 -9.91
C LEU A 337 14.57 -11.84 -8.91
N LEU A 338 13.85 -11.51 -7.83
CA LEU A 338 13.33 -12.46 -6.84
C LEU A 338 11.96 -13.05 -7.22
N GLY A 339 11.40 -12.65 -8.38
CA GLY A 339 10.21 -13.27 -8.96
C GLY A 339 8.94 -12.42 -8.94
N ALA A 340 8.97 -11.16 -8.49
CA ALA A 340 7.81 -10.28 -8.56
C ALA A 340 7.60 -9.70 -9.96
N GLU A 341 6.35 -9.51 -10.33
CA GLU A 341 5.88 -8.93 -11.60
C GLU A 341 5.11 -7.63 -11.39
N GLU A 342 4.60 -7.41 -10.18
CA GLU A 342 3.96 -6.15 -9.74
C GLU A 342 4.56 -5.66 -8.43
N TYR A 343 4.51 -4.35 -8.20
CA TYR A 343 5.25 -3.68 -7.13
C TYR A 343 4.36 -2.69 -6.39
N GLY A 344 4.29 -2.82 -5.06
CA GLY A 344 3.45 -2.01 -4.21
C GLY A 344 4.23 -0.93 -3.44
N PHE A 345 3.77 0.31 -3.51
CA PHE A 345 4.37 1.47 -2.86
C PHE A 345 3.41 2.05 -1.82
N GLY A 346 3.77 1.97 -0.54
CA GLY A 346 2.98 2.54 0.56
C GLY A 346 3.59 3.85 1.08
N SER A 347 4.60 3.73 1.93
CA SER A 347 5.17 4.88 2.64
C SER A 347 5.74 5.96 1.72
N VAL A 348 6.35 5.59 0.60
CA VAL A 348 6.90 6.57 -0.35
C VAL A 348 5.81 7.38 -1.03
N ALA A 349 4.69 6.77 -1.38
CA ALA A 349 3.54 7.45 -1.95
C ALA A 349 2.95 8.47 -0.96
N MET A 350 2.81 8.07 0.31
CA MET A 350 2.38 8.96 1.39
C MET A 350 3.32 10.14 1.61
N ILE A 351 4.62 9.91 1.60
CA ILE A 351 5.61 10.97 1.74
C ILE A 351 5.53 11.92 0.54
N ALA A 352 5.36 11.41 -0.67
CA ALA A 352 5.19 12.24 -1.87
C ALA A 352 4.00 13.20 -1.77
N GLU A 353 2.93 12.82 -1.08
CA GLU A 353 1.77 13.67 -0.81
C GLU A 353 1.97 14.65 0.36
N GLY A 354 3.07 14.59 1.10
CA GLY A 354 3.38 15.50 2.18
C GLY A 354 3.44 14.87 3.58
N CYS A 355 3.32 13.55 3.72
CA CYS A 355 3.47 12.87 5.00
C CYS A 355 4.90 13.01 5.54
N ILE A 356 5.03 13.44 6.80
CA ILE A 356 6.32 13.58 7.51
C ILE A 356 6.68 12.36 8.36
N MET A 357 5.93 11.28 8.25
CA MET A 357 6.13 10.03 9.00
C MET A 357 6.16 10.20 10.53
N ALA A 358 5.38 11.13 11.06
CA ALA A 358 5.31 11.40 12.51
C ALA A 358 4.65 10.26 13.31
N ARG A 359 4.01 9.29 12.64
CA ARG A 359 3.34 8.12 13.21
C ARG A 359 2.31 8.44 14.31
N VAL A 360 1.57 9.52 14.14
CA VAL A 360 0.46 9.94 15.01
C VAL A 360 -0.90 9.79 14.35
N CYS A 361 -0.99 9.00 13.29
CA CYS A 361 -2.20 8.81 12.49
C CYS A 361 -3.40 8.31 13.31
N HIS A 362 -3.14 7.50 14.34
CA HIS A 362 -4.17 6.92 15.19
C HIS A 362 -4.80 7.91 16.18
N THR A 363 -4.17 9.07 16.43
CA THR A 363 -4.63 10.05 17.42
C THR A 363 -5.64 11.06 16.89
N ASN A 364 -5.92 11.02 15.58
CA ASN A 364 -6.70 12.02 14.84
C ASN A 364 -6.14 13.46 14.93
N ASN A 365 -4.88 13.61 15.32
CA ASN A 365 -4.15 14.88 15.40
C ASN A 365 -3.08 14.99 14.31
N CYS A 366 -3.14 14.17 13.28
CA CYS A 366 -2.23 14.23 12.16
C CYS A 366 -2.62 15.39 11.25
N ARG A 367 -1.69 16.29 10.98
CA ARG A 367 -1.90 17.43 10.09
C ARG A 367 -2.30 17.01 8.67
N PHE A 368 -1.77 15.88 8.21
CA PHE A 368 -2.10 15.26 6.93
C PHE A 368 -3.54 14.74 6.86
N TYR A 369 -4.16 14.49 8.01
CA TYR A 369 -5.56 14.04 8.10
C TYR A 369 -6.53 15.20 8.40
N THR A 370 -6.10 16.19 9.19
CA THR A 370 -7.00 17.25 9.73
C THR A 370 -6.90 18.57 8.98
N SER A 371 -5.90 18.74 8.11
CA SER A 371 -5.76 19.97 7.31
C SER A 371 -6.48 19.80 5.97
N PRO A 372 -7.36 20.73 5.59
CA PRO A 372 -8.08 20.69 4.32
C PRO A 372 -7.17 20.83 3.09
N SER A 373 -5.90 21.19 3.25
CA SER A 373 -4.91 21.16 2.17
C SER A 373 -3.50 20.96 2.70
N PRO A 374 -2.71 20.05 2.11
CA PRO A 374 -1.27 19.96 2.39
C PRO A 374 -0.49 21.21 1.91
N ARG A 375 -1.14 22.12 1.18
CA ARG A 375 -0.53 23.31 0.58
C ARG A 375 -0.62 24.57 1.45
N ASP A 376 -1.43 24.56 2.50
CA ASP A 376 -1.65 25.73 3.37
C ASP A 376 -0.67 25.82 4.55
N SER A 377 0.46 25.15 4.46
CA SER A 377 1.55 25.26 5.44
C SER A 377 2.75 25.91 4.78
N ASP A 378 2.79 27.23 4.87
CA ASP A 378 4.05 27.98 4.82
C ASP A 378 4.90 27.69 6.05
#